data_8e9ae5d74b5d06e649fc2c59bc8d6c7e
#
_entry.id   8e9ae5d74b5d06e649fc2c59bc8d6c7e
#
_cell.length_a   1.000
_cell.length_b   1.000
_cell.length_c   1.000
_cell.angle_alpha   90.00
_cell.angle_beta   90.00
_cell.angle_gamma   90.00
#
_symmetry.space_group_name_H-M   'P 1'
#
loop_
_entity.id
_entity.type
_entity.pdbx_description
1 polymer ?
#
loop_
_entity_poly.entity_id
_entity_poly.type
_entity_poly.pdbx_seq_one_letter_code
_entity_poly.pdbx_strand_id
1 'polypeptide(L)'
;HWFIDQLKLDVDYRVIEMQGWQPDAAPGYGWPLGERTWINPSPNAPNLWMARAYAGTVMLEGTTLSEGRGTTRPLELFGAPGLDARALIATMRALAPDWLAGCVLRECWFEPTFHKHAGKLCNGVQIHVEDPAHYQHAAFRPWRVQALAFKAIRRLWPDYPLWRDFPYEYEHDRLAIDLINGSPLLREWVDDTAAAPAELDALAMTDERRWRHERERFMLYE
;
A
#
# COMPACT_ATOMS: atom_id res chain seq x y z
N HIS A 1 7.37 14.46 16.47
CA HIS A 1 6.65 15.35 17.39
C HIS A 1 5.42 14.68 17.99
N TRP A 2 4.48 14.17 17.16
CA TRP A 2 3.22 13.60 17.66
C TRP A 2 3.44 12.45 18.67
N PHE A 3 4.30 11.48 18.39
CA PHE A 3 4.61 10.39 19.33
C PHE A 3 5.21 10.89 20.65
N ILE A 4 6.13 11.84 20.58
CA ILE A 4 6.75 12.44 21.78
C ILE A 4 5.69 13.08 22.65
N ASP A 5 4.75 13.83 22.02
CA ASP A 5 3.65 14.47 22.75
C ASP A 5 2.67 13.44 23.33
N GLN A 6 2.26 12.44 22.56
CA GLN A 6 1.30 11.43 23.02
C GLN A 6 1.86 10.54 24.14
N LEU A 7 3.10 10.10 23.99
CA LEU A 7 3.75 9.19 24.94
C LEU A 7 4.50 9.92 26.06
N LYS A 8 4.50 11.26 26.04
CA LYS A 8 5.20 12.11 27.02
C LYS A 8 6.66 11.70 27.21
N LEU A 9 7.33 11.43 26.08
CA LEU A 9 8.71 10.98 26.07
C LEU A 9 9.64 12.12 26.54
N ASP A 10 10.52 11.83 27.50
CA ASP A 10 11.60 12.71 27.92
C ASP A 10 12.84 12.47 27.04
N VAL A 11 12.89 13.16 25.89
CA VAL A 11 13.95 13.02 24.90
C VAL A 11 14.40 14.39 24.37
N ASP A 12 15.70 14.57 24.14
CA ASP A 12 16.23 15.73 23.39
C ASP A 12 16.03 15.47 21.89
N TYR A 13 14.93 15.99 21.36
CA TYR A 13 14.51 15.78 19.98
C TYR A 13 14.72 17.04 19.15
N ARG A 14 15.55 16.92 18.10
CA ARG A 14 15.88 18.02 17.19
C ARG A 14 15.60 17.62 15.76
N VAL A 15 14.82 18.42 15.07
CA VAL A 15 14.55 18.27 13.65
C VAL A 15 15.43 19.22 12.87
N ILE A 16 16.12 18.69 11.86
CA ILE A 16 16.77 19.49 10.83
C ILE A 16 15.81 19.55 9.63
N GLU A 17 15.20 20.70 9.46
CA GLU A 17 14.17 20.89 8.45
C GLU A 17 14.77 20.96 7.04
N MET A 18 14.00 20.48 6.08
CA MET A 18 14.31 20.64 4.65
C MET A 18 13.97 22.06 4.22
N GLN A 19 14.83 22.65 3.38
CA GLN A 19 14.59 23.96 2.79
C GLN A 19 13.93 23.81 1.42
N GLY A 20 12.88 24.61 1.17
CA GLY A 20 12.20 24.66 -0.12
C GLY A 20 11.35 23.43 -0.49
N TRP A 21 11.12 22.53 0.45
CA TRP A 21 10.23 21.41 0.21
C TRP A 21 8.76 21.79 0.41
N GLN A 22 7.95 21.50 -0.59
CA GLN A 22 6.51 21.74 -0.58
C GLN A 22 5.79 20.40 -0.84
N PRO A 23 5.26 19.73 0.17
CA PRO A 23 4.75 18.35 0.05
C PRO A 23 3.63 18.19 -0.97
N ASP A 24 2.82 19.24 -1.21
CA ASP A 24 1.70 19.21 -2.13
C ASP A 24 2.06 19.64 -3.55
N ALA A 25 3.32 20.05 -3.81
CA ALA A 25 3.76 20.46 -5.13
C ALA A 25 3.83 19.27 -6.12
N ALA A 26 3.39 19.50 -7.36
CA ALA A 26 3.52 18.55 -8.45
C ALA A 26 5.00 18.37 -8.85
N PRO A 27 5.41 17.20 -9.31
CA PRO A 27 4.65 16.01 -9.69
C PRO A 27 4.35 15.03 -8.53
N GLY A 28 4.34 15.47 -7.33
CA GLY A 28 4.06 14.75 -6.11
C GLY A 28 5.24 14.67 -5.15
N TYR A 29 4.94 14.77 -3.86
CA TYR A 29 5.92 14.81 -2.77
C TYR A 29 6.88 16.00 -2.78
N GLY A 30 6.59 17.07 -3.55
CA GLY A 30 7.28 18.34 -3.51
C GLY A 30 8.71 18.37 -4.08
N TRP A 31 9.23 17.25 -4.58
CA TRP A 31 10.55 17.21 -5.22
C TRP A 31 10.40 17.28 -6.73
N PRO A 32 11.14 18.18 -7.40
CA PRO A 32 11.37 18.08 -8.83
C PRO A 32 12.10 16.78 -9.13
N LEU A 33 11.44 15.88 -9.87
CA LEU A 33 12.05 14.61 -10.26
C LEU A 33 13.26 14.91 -11.16
N GLY A 34 14.45 14.46 -10.75
CA GLY A 34 15.69 14.67 -11.47
C GLY A 34 16.70 15.62 -10.79
N GLU A 35 16.29 16.41 -9.80
CA GLU A 35 17.25 17.20 -9.02
C GLU A 35 18.10 16.36 -8.09
N ARG A 36 17.59 15.22 -7.67
CA ARG A 36 18.33 14.31 -6.78
C ARG A 36 18.24 12.88 -7.28
N THR A 37 19.37 12.20 -7.22
CA THR A 37 19.43 10.76 -7.48
C THR A 37 18.68 10.00 -6.38
N TRP A 38 17.88 9.02 -6.79
CA TRP A 38 17.27 8.09 -5.86
C TRP A 38 18.33 7.26 -5.14
N ILE A 39 18.28 7.21 -3.82
CA ILE A 39 19.12 6.34 -2.98
C ILE A 39 18.19 5.35 -2.32
N ASN A 40 18.43 4.06 -2.55
CA ASN A 40 17.57 3.00 -2.04
C ASN A 40 17.54 2.98 -0.51
N PRO A 41 16.41 3.30 0.14
CA PRO A 41 16.30 3.19 1.61
C PRO A 41 16.28 1.72 2.08
N SER A 42 16.04 0.79 1.17
CA SER A 42 16.01 -0.65 1.38
C SER A 42 16.41 -1.37 0.09
N PRO A 43 16.95 -2.60 0.15
CA PRO A 43 17.26 -3.39 -1.06
C PRO A 43 16.06 -3.62 -1.99
N ASN A 44 14.84 -3.58 -1.46
CA ASN A 44 13.60 -3.72 -2.23
C ASN A 44 12.87 -2.38 -2.45
N ALA A 45 13.58 -1.26 -2.37
CA ALA A 45 13.05 0.07 -2.63
C ALA A 45 13.83 0.74 -3.78
N PRO A 46 13.70 0.25 -5.03
CA PRO A 46 14.60 0.60 -6.13
C PRO A 46 14.34 1.99 -6.72
N ASN A 47 13.16 2.57 -6.49
CA ASN A 47 12.77 3.82 -7.15
C ASN A 47 11.59 4.51 -6.45
N LEU A 48 11.30 5.73 -6.89
CA LEU A 48 10.19 6.54 -6.37
C LEU A 48 8.81 5.91 -6.63
N TRP A 49 8.65 5.17 -7.72
CA TRP A 49 7.36 4.55 -8.09
C TRP A 49 6.95 3.50 -7.07
N MET A 50 7.92 2.71 -6.63
CA MET A 50 7.74 1.79 -5.50
C MET A 50 7.29 2.55 -4.25
N ALA A 51 7.95 3.67 -3.91
CA ALA A 51 7.59 4.46 -2.72
C ALA A 51 6.15 5.01 -2.79
N ARG A 52 5.67 5.39 -3.98
CA ARG A 52 4.27 5.80 -4.20
C ARG A 52 3.29 4.67 -3.92
N ALA A 53 3.59 3.46 -4.41
CA ALA A 53 2.72 2.29 -4.21
C ALA A 53 2.80 1.73 -2.78
N TYR A 54 3.94 1.93 -2.09
CA TYR A 54 4.27 1.28 -0.82
C TYR A 54 3.26 1.52 0.29
N ALA A 55 2.65 2.71 0.36
CA ALA A 55 1.62 3.01 1.36
C ALA A 55 0.38 2.07 1.28
N GLY A 56 0.22 1.34 0.18
CA GLY A 56 -0.77 0.27 0.03
C GLY A 56 -0.11 -1.10 0.03
N THR A 57 0.95 -1.28 -0.75
CA THR A 57 1.57 -2.60 -0.97
C THR A 57 2.33 -3.14 0.24
N VAL A 58 2.64 -2.31 1.24
CA VAL A 58 3.14 -2.79 2.54
C VAL A 58 2.22 -3.82 3.18
N MET A 59 0.91 -3.71 2.98
CA MET A 59 -0.08 -4.65 3.52
C MET A 59 0.09 -6.07 2.97
N LEU A 60 0.77 -6.24 1.83
CA LEU A 60 1.10 -7.56 1.27
C LEU A 60 1.94 -8.41 2.23
N GLU A 61 2.69 -7.80 3.13
CA GLU A 61 3.48 -8.53 4.13
C GLU A 61 2.60 -9.39 5.04
N GLY A 62 1.39 -8.94 5.34
CA GLY A 62 0.40 -9.70 6.10
C GLY A 62 -0.36 -10.76 5.29
N THR A 63 0.01 -11.00 4.03
CA THR A 63 -0.69 -11.92 3.14
C THR A 63 0.23 -13.00 2.57
N THR A 64 -0.37 -14.00 1.94
CA THR A 64 0.34 -15.06 1.20
C THR A 64 0.75 -14.60 -0.21
N LEU A 65 0.26 -13.47 -0.68
CA LEU A 65 0.64 -12.91 -1.98
C LEU A 65 2.10 -12.48 -1.98
N SER A 66 2.82 -12.77 -3.06
CA SER A 66 4.16 -12.21 -3.26
C SER A 66 4.07 -10.76 -3.68
N GLU A 67 4.90 -9.94 -3.09
CA GLU A 67 5.18 -8.55 -3.49
C GLU A 67 6.36 -8.44 -4.46
N GLY A 68 6.73 -9.55 -5.10
CA GLY A 68 7.76 -9.58 -6.14
C GLY A 68 9.19 -9.34 -5.67
N ARG A 69 9.54 -9.79 -4.46
CA ARG A 69 10.91 -9.62 -3.94
C ARG A 69 11.94 -10.32 -4.82
N GLY A 70 13.00 -9.60 -5.14
CA GLY A 70 14.06 -10.04 -6.05
C GLY A 70 13.72 -9.92 -7.54
N THR A 71 12.58 -9.34 -7.89
CA THR A 71 12.28 -8.88 -9.25
C THR A 71 12.82 -7.46 -9.46
N THR A 72 12.71 -6.95 -10.67
CA THR A 72 13.08 -5.54 -10.99
C THR A 72 12.05 -4.51 -10.51
N ARG A 73 10.87 -4.95 -10.05
CA ARG A 73 9.75 -4.09 -9.62
C ARG A 73 9.13 -4.56 -8.28
N PRO A 74 9.94 -4.79 -7.24
CA PRO A 74 9.39 -5.21 -5.95
C PRO A 74 8.46 -4.14 -5.40
N LEU A 75 7.37 -4.57 -4.75
CA LEU A 75 6.36 -3.71 -4.12
C LEU A 75 5.57 -2.79 -5.09
N GLU A 76 5.86 -2.87 -6.39
CA GLU A 76 5.01 -2.28 -7.43
C GLU A 76 4.08 -3.33 -8.06
N LEU A 77 4.34 -4.60 -7.76
CA LEU A 77 3.54 -5.72 -8.25
C LEU A 77 3.22 -6.70 -7.13
N PHE A 78 2.14 -7.45 -7.32
CA PHE A 78 1.74 -8.51 -6.40
C PHE A 78 1.03 -9.64 -7.14
N GLY A 79 1.12 -10.84 -6.61
CA GLY A 79 0.46 -12.00 -7.19
C GLY A 79 0.84 -13.30 -6.51
N ALA A 80 0.38 -14.40 -7.10
CA ALA A 80 0.69 -15.75 -6.66
C ALA A 80 0.57 -16.75 -7.81
N PRO A 81 1.10 -17.98 -7.66
CA PRO A 81 0.82 -19.05 -8.60
C PRO A 81 -0.67 -19.36 -8.66
N GLY A 82 -1.20 -19.50 -9.87
CA GLY A 82 -2.59 -19.93 -10.10
C GLY A 82 -3.64 -18.82 -9.98
N LEU A 83 -3.27 -17.57 -9.69
CA LEU A 83 -4.19 -16.45 -9.81
C LEU A 83 -4.49 -16.13 -11.28
N ASP A 84 -5.64 -15.51 -11.51
CA ASP A 84 -6.01 -14.88 -12.79
C ASP A 84 -6.08 -13.37 -12.61
N ALA A 85 -5.01 -12.69 -13.00
CA ALA A 85 -4.89 -11.25 -12.85
C ALA A 85 -5.89 -10.46 -13.70
N ARG A 86 -6.35 -11.02 -14.84
CA ARG A 86 -7.37 -10.36 -15.67
C ARG A 86 -8.71 -10.37 -14.97
N ALA A 87 -9.12 -11.52 -14.43
CA ALA A 87 -10.33 -11.64 -13.64
C ALA A 87 -10.26 -10.75 -12.38
N LEU A 88 -9.09 -10.70 -11.73
CA LEU A 88 -8.85 -9.84 -10.57
C LEU A 88 -9.04 -8.36 -10.92
N ILE A 89 -8.36 -7.84 -11.94
CA ILE A 89 -8.49 -6.43 -12.36
C ILE A 89 -9.92 -6.11 -12.80
N ALA A 90 -10.58 -7.01 -13.53
CA ALA A 90 -11.97 -6.82 -13.94
C ALA A 90 -12.92 -6.72 -12.73
N THR A 91 -12.70 -7.55 -11.73
CA THR A 91 -13.49 -7.54 -10.49
C THR A 91 -13.23 -6.27 -9.67
N MET A 92 -11.97 -5.82 -9.56
CA MET A 92 -11.63 -4.55 -8.91
C MET A 92 -12.36 -3.38 -9.58
N ARG A 93 -12.33 -3.31 -10.91
CA ARG A 93 -13.03 -2.27 -11.69
C ARG A 93 -14.55 -2.31 -11.51
N ALA A 94 -15.12 -3.49 -11.40
CA ALA A 94 -16.57 -3.65 -11.18
C ALA A 94 -17.00 -3.26 -9.76
N LEU A 95 -16.14 -3.46 -8.75
CA LEU A 95 -16.44 -3.18 -7.35
C LEU A 95 -16.33 -1.68 -7.00
N ALA A 96 -15.24 -1.03 -7.38
CA ALA A 96 -14.99 0.36 -7.05
C ALA A 96 -14.04 1.01 -8.08
N PRO A 97 -14.52 1.40 -9.27
CA PRO A 97 -13.67 2.01 -10.31
C PRO A 97 -12.98 3.29 -9.85
N ASP A 98 -13.64 4.08 -9.00
CA ASP A 98 -13.11 5.36 -8.50
C ASP A 98 -11.89 5.17 -7.59
N TRP A 99 -11.76 4.02 -6.92
CA TRP A 99 -10.59 3.71 -6.10
C TRP A 99 -9.33 3.42 -6.93
N LEU A 100 -9.50 3.19 -8.21
CA LEU A 100 -8.41 2.93 -9.16
C LEU A 100 -7.96 4.19 -9.91
N ALA A 101 -8.52 5.35 -9.57
CA ALA A 101 -8.12 6.61 -10.15
C ALA A 101 -6.65 6.94 -9.84
N GLY A 102 -5.96 7.55 -10.79
CA GLY A 102 -4.57 8.01 -10.62
C GLY A 102 -3.51 6.94 -10.76
N CYS A 103 -3.87 5.71 -11.14
CA CYS A 103 -2.91 4.66 -11.48
C CYS A 103 -3.43 3.80 -12.64
N VAL A 104 -2.54 3.00 -13.22
CA VAL A 104 -2.91 1.97 -14.20
C VAL A 104 -2.59 0.60 -13.64
N LEU A 105 -3.55 -0.31 -13.68
CA LEU A 105 -3.35 -1.71 -13.33
C LEU A 105 -3.17 -2.54 -14.60
N ARG A 106 -2.12 -3.35 -14.62
CA ARG A 106 -1.79 -4.24 -15.72
C ARG A 106 -1.52 -5.66 -15.22
N GLU A 107 -2.01 -6.66 -15.94
CA GLU A 107 -1.58 -8.03 -15.74
C GLU A 107 -0.06 -8.15 -15.94
N CYS A 108 0.59 -8.94 -15.08
CA CYS A 108 1.99 -9.29 -15.23
C CYS A 108 2.26 -10.73 -14.77
N TRP A 109 3.33 -11.29 -15.31
CA TRP A 109 3.91 -12.55 -14.87
C TRP A 109 5.29 -12.29 -14.33
N PHE A 110 5.60 -12.90 -13.18
CA PHE A 110 6.89 -12.71 -12.52
C PHE A 110 7.27 -13.92 -11.67
N GLU A 111 8.54 -14.06 -11.41
CA GLU A 111 9.11 -15.08 -10.55
C GLU A 111 9.91 -14.40 -9.44
N PRO A 112 9.45 -14.44 -8.17
CA PRO A 112 10.22 -13.91 -7.05
C PRO A 112 11.47 -14.77 -6.83
N THR A 113 12.59 -14.14 -6.48
CA THR A 113 13.82 -14.89 -6.24
C THR A 113 14.01 -15.27 -4.77
N PHE A 114 13.27 -14.64 -3.87
CA PHE A 114 13.26 -14.98 -2.45
C PHE A 114 11.93 -14.61 -1.79
N HIS A 115 11.74 -15.07 -0.55
CA HIS A 115 10.54 -14.91 0.27
C HIS A 115 9.34 -15.68 -0.31
N LYS A 116 8.15 -15.07 -0.39
CA LYS A 116 6.92 -15.77 -0.79
C LYS A 116 6.96 -16.19 -2.25
N HIS A 117 6.65 -17.44 -2.51
CA HIS A 117 6.63 -18.07 -3.83
C HIS A 117 7.96 -18.00 -4.60
N ALA A 118 9.12 -17.93 -3.91
CA ALA A 118 10.43 -17.94 -4.54
C ALA A 118 10.56 -19.10 -5.55
N GLY A 119 11.07 -18.82 -6.76
CA GLY A 119 11.23 -19.79 -7.84
C GLY A 119 9.93 -20.32 -8.45
N LYS A 120 8.79 -19.69 -8.19
CA LYS A 120 7.52 -20.07 -8.79
C LYS A 120 6.99 -18.95 -9.69
N LEU A 121 6.49 -19.32 -10.86
CA LEU A 121 5.84 -18.39 -11.75
C LEU A 121 4.51 -17.93 -11.15
N CYS A 122 4.40 -16.64 -10.88
CA CYS A 122 3.22 -15.98 -10.37
C CYS A 122 2.51 -15.21 -11.48
N ASN A 123 1.18 -15.26 -11.52
CA ASN A 123 0.38 -14.29 -12.24
C ASN A 123 -0.13 -13.24 -11.26
N GLY A 124 -0.13 -11.99 -11.66
CA GLY A 124 -0.46 -10.90 -10.75
C GLY A 124 -0.67 -9.56 -11.43
N VAL A 125 -0.73 -8.54 -10.63
CA VAL A 125 -1.01 -7.16 -11.02
C VAL A 125 0.21 -6.30 -10.77
N GLN A 126 0.59 -5.49 -11.76
CA GLN A 126 1.50 -4.37 -11.60
C GLN A 126 0.71 -3.07 -11.48
N ILE A 127 1.07 -2.26 -10.49
CA ILE A 127 0.52 -0.92 -10.26
C ILE A 127 1.47 0.09 -10.90
N HIS A 128 1.02 0.74 -11.97
CA HIS A 128 1.80 1.75 -12.68
C HIS A 128 1.46 3.14 -12.16
N VAL A 129 2.47 3.83 -11.65
CA VAL A 129 2.39 5.20 -11.11
C VAL A 129 3.57 6.06 -11.56
N GLU A 130 4.27 5.62 -12.61
CA GLU A 130 5.46 6.28 -13.16
C GLU A 130 5.13 7.35 -14.19
N ASP A 131 4.15 7.10 -15.05
CA ASP A 131 3.86 7.95 -16.20
C ASP A 131 2.96 9.14 -15.79
N PRO A 132 3.43 10.39 -15.98
CA PRO A 132 2.62 11.59 -15.69
C PRO A 132 1.31 11.67 -16.49
N ALA A 133 1.21 10.97 -17.63
CA ALA A 133 -0.02 10.92 -18.40
C ALA A 133 -1.14 10.14 -17.69
N HIS A 134 -0.78 9.23 -16.80
CA HIS A 134 -1.70 8.33 -16.11
C HIS A 134 -1.69 8.48 -14.59
N TYR A 135 -0.54 8.87 -14.02
CA TYR A 135 -0.42 9.08 -12.59
C TYR A 135 -1.02 10.43 -12.17
N GLN A 136 -1.96 10.37 -11.26
CA GLN A 136 -2.56 11.57 -10.67
C GLN A 136 -2.38 11.52 -9.15
N HIS A 137 -1.41 12.30 -8.67
CA HIS A 137 -1.04 12.31 -7.26
C HIS A 137 -2.24 12.55 -6.33
N ALA A 138 -3.07 13.54 -6.63
CA ALA A 138 -4.25 13.87 -5.83
C ALA A 138 -5.36 12.81 -5.84
N ALA A 139 -5.38 11.92 -6.86
CA ALA A 139 -6.41 10.89 -7.01
C ALA A 139 -5.94 9.51 -6.53
N PHE A 140 -4.64 9.22 -6.63
CA PHE A 140 -4.10 7.90 -6.28
C PHE A 140 -4.26 7.61 -4.79
N ARG A 141 -4.90 6.47 -4.49
CA ARG A 141 -5.19 5.99 -3.12
C ARG A 141 -4.61 4.58 -2.94
N PRO A 142 -3.30 4.43 -2.71
CA PRO A 142 -2.63 3.13 -2.71
C PRO A 142 -3.23 2.14 -1.72
N TRP A 143 -3.62 2.59 -0.51
CA TRP A 143 -4.28 1.75 0.47
C TRP A 143 -5.62 1.20 -0.06
N ARG A 144 -6.46 2.04 -0.67
CA ARG A 144 -7.75 1.61 -1.25
C ARG A 144 -7.55 0.66 -2.43
N VAL A 145 -6.56 0.90 -3.27
CA VAL A 145 -6.21 -0.01 -4.38
C VAL A 145 -5.88 -1.40 -3.84
N GLN A 146 -5.05 -1.47 -2.80
CA GLN A 146 -4.65 -2.75 -2.21
C GLN A 146 -5.79 -3.43 -1.45
N ALA A 147 -6.57 -2.69 -0.68
CA ALA A 147 -7.76 -3.20 -0.01
C ALA A 147 -8.77 -3.80 -1.01
N LEU A 148 -8.98 -3.11 -2.13
CA LEU A 148 -9.87 -3.57 -3.20
C LEU A 148 -9.34 -4.85 -3.86
N ALA A 149 -8.03 -4.98 -4.03
CA ALA A 149 -7.42 -6.20 -4.53
C ALA A 149 -7.68 -7.38 -3.61
N PHE A 150 -7.52 -7.21 -2.31
CA PHE A 150 -7.83 -8.26 -1.32
C PHE A 150 -9.31 -8.67 -1.36
N LYS A 151 -10.20 -7.69 -1.42
CA LYS A 151 -11.65 -7.93 -1.55
C LYS A 151 -12.00 -8.70 -2.81
N ALA A 152 -11.42 -8.32 -3.94
CA ALA A 152 -11.63 -8.99 -5.22
C ALA A 152 -11.09 -10.42 -5.22
N ILE A 153 -9.93 -10.66 -4.58
CA ILE A 153 -9.37 -12.01 -4.39
C ILE A 153 -10.34 -12.86 -3.56
N ARG A 154 -10.81 -12.35 -2.42
CA ARG A 154 -11.75 -13.09 -1.58
C ARG A 154 -13.06 -13.42 -2.30
N ARG A 155 -13.51 -12.52 -3.16
CA ARG A 155 -14.72 -12.72 -3.96
C ARG A 155 -14.56 -13.77 -5.06
N LEU A 156 -13.40 -13.76 -5.73
CA LEU A 156 -13.11 -14.69 -6.84
C LEU A 156 -12.71 -16.07 -6.34
N TRP A 157 -11.96 -16.12 -5.24
CA TRP A 157 -11.43 -17.35 -4.65
C TRP A 157 -11.69 -17.35 -3.13
N PRO A 158 -12.92 -17.69 -2.71
CA PRO A 158 -13.31 -17.62 -1.28
C PRO A 158 -12.41 -18.44 -0.35
N ASP A 159 -11.92 -19.58 -0.84
CA ASP A 159 -11.08 -20.49 -0.07
C ASP A 159 -9.57 -20.18 -0.17
N TYR A 160 -9.18 -19.11 -0.90
CA TYR A 160 -7.78 -18.75 -1.00
C TYR A 160 -7.24 -18.32 0.38
N PRO A 161 -6.11 -18.93 0.86
CA PRO A 161 -5.54 -18.61 2.17
C PRO A 161 -4.83 -17.24 2.12
N LEU A 162 -5.61 -16.17 2.04
CA LEU A 162 -5.09 -14.81 1.81
C LEU A 162 -4.20 -14.32 2.96
N TRP A 163 -4.66 -14.55 4.19
CA TRP A 163 -3.96 -14.01 5.36
C TRP A 163 -2.83 -14.93 5.81
N ARG A 164 -1.70 -14.32 6.13
CA ARG A 164 -0.55 -15.03 6.66
C ARG A 164 -0.63 -15.08 8.19
N ASP A 165 -0.64 -16.28 8.74
CA ASP A 165 -0.52 -16.53 10.18
C ASP A 165 0.95 -16.83 10.49
N PHE A 166 1.65 -15.85 11.05
CA PHE A 166 3.05 -15.95 11.48
C PHE A 166 3.37 -14.81 12.45
N PRO A 167 4.33 -15.00 13.38
CA PRO A 167 4.80 -13.91 14.23
C PRO A 167 5.30 -12.73 13.39
N TYR A 168 4.76 -11.54 13.64
CA TYR A 168 5.15 -10.33 12.93
C TYR A 168 5.73 -9.33 13.91
N GLU A 169 6.96 -8.87 13.62
CA GLU A 169 7.77 -8.09 14.54
C GLU A 169 7.91 -8.85 15.89
N TYR A 170 7.42 -8.36 16.96
CA TYR A 170 7.48 -9.04 18.28
C TYR A 170 6.10 -9.46 18.77
N GLU A 171 5.11 -9.52 17.88
CA GLU A 171 3.73 -9.86 18.21
C GLU A 171 3.40 -11.27 17.72
N HIS A 172 2.76 -12.06 18.58
CA HIS A 172 2.45 -13.48 18.32
C HIS A 172 0.94 -13.77 18.34
N ASP A 173 0.12 -12.86 18.89
CA ASP A 173 -1.30 -13.11 19.17
C ASP A 173 -2.24 -12.44 18.15
N ARG A 174 -1.70 -11.62 17.24
CA ARG A 174 -2.47 -10.91 16.21
C ARG A 174 -1.89 -11.18 14.83
N LEU A 175 -2.78 -11.24 13.84
CA LEU A 175 -2.34 -11.38 12.46
C LEU A 175 -1.54 -10.15 11.99
N ALA A 176 -0.50 -10.39 11.20
CA ALA A 176 0.35 -9.34 10.66
C ALA A 176 -0.45 -8.27 9.91
N ILE A 177 -1.50 -8.66 9.17
CA ILE A 177 -2.35 -7.69 8.46
C ILE A 177 -3.05 -6.73 9.41
N ASP A 178 -3.50 -7.19 10.58
CA ASP A 178 -4.19 -6.36 11.57
C ASP A 178 -3.22 -5.38 12.24
N LEU A 179 -1.94 -5.79 12.41
CA LEU A 179 -0.88 -4.92 12.91
C LEU A 179 -0.49 -3.84 11.90
N ILE A 180 -0.26 -4.23 10.65
CA ILE A 180 0.14 -3.32 9.57
C ILE A 180 -0.96 -2.30 9.28
N ASN A 181 -2.22 -2.75 9.26
CA ASN A 181 -3.37 -1.87 9.06
C ASN A 181 -3.73 -1.04 10.32
N GLY A 182 -3.23 -1.42 11.50
CA GLY A 182 -3.54 -0.79 12.78
C GLY A 182 -4.86 -1.24 13.41
N SER A 183 -5.63 -2.11 12.75
CA SER A 183 -6.88 -2.68 13.25
C SER A 183 -7.30 -3.90 12.41
N PRO A 184 -8.19 -4.79 12.91
CA PRO A 184 -8.74 -5.90 12.14
C PRO A 184 -9.79 -5.47 11.11
N LEU A 185 -10.23 -4.23 11.09
CA LEU A 185 -11.36 -3.74 10.28
C LEU A 185 -11.18 -4.02 8.78
N LEU A 186 -9.96 -3.85 8.24
CA LEU A 186 -9.70 -4.17 6.84
C LEU A 186 -9.91 -5.65 6.55
N ARG A 187 -9.34 -6.52 7.37
CA ARG A 187 -9.47 -7.98 7.21
C ARG A 187 -10.92 -8.43 7.33
N GLU A 188 -11.62 -7.96 8.35
CA GLU A 188 -13.03 -8.25 8.58
C GLU A 188 -13.89 -7.79 7.40
N TRP A 189 -13.67 -6.58 6.89
CA TRP A 189 -14.35 -6.09 5.70
C TRP A 189 -14.03 -6.92 4.46
N VAL A 190 -12.79 -7.35 4.27
CA VAL A 190 -12.41 -8.22 3.14
C VAL A 190 -13.11 -9.56 3.22
N ASP A 191 -13.18 -10.17 4.39
CA ASP A 191 -13.73 -11.51 4.60
C ASP A 191 -15.27 -11.53 4.64
N ASP A 192 -15.91 -10.42 4.95
CA ASP A 192 -17.37 -10.26 4.83
C ASP A 192 -17.79 -10.07 3.37
N THR A 193 -18.28 -11.13 2.73
CA THR A 193 -18.67 -11.09 1.31
C THR A 193 -19.79 -10.11 0.98
N ALA A 194 -20.60 -9.69 1.97
CA ALA A 194 -21.71 -8.75 1.81
C ALA A 194 -21.25 -7.28 1.91
N ALA A 195 -20.15 -7.00 2.62
CA ALA A 195 -19.68 -5.64 2.85
C ALA A 195 -19.26 -4.95 1.56
N ALA A 196 -19.79 -3.76 1.33
CA ALA A 196 -19.55 -2.96 0.14
C ALA A 196 -18.32 -2.03 0.29
N PRO A 197 -17.67 -1.60 -0.81
CA PRO A 197 -16.58 -0.62 -0.76
C PRO A 197 -16.91 0.68 -0.03
N ALA A 198 -18.14 1.16 -0.16
CA ALA A 198 -18.59 2.39 0.49
C ALA A 198 -18.54 2.32 2.03
N GLU A 199 -18.69 1.14 2.62
CA GLU A 199 -18.60 0.94 4.07
C GLU A 199 -17.16 1.12 4.56
N LEU A 200 -16.20 0.51 3.89
CA LEU A 200 -14.78 0.70 4.23
C LEU A 200 -14.35 2.15 3.99
N ASP A 201 -14.85 2.77 2.91
CA ASP A 201 -14.52 4.17 2.60
C ASP A 201 -15.03 5.13 3.68
N ALA A 202 -16.23 4.91 4.19
CA ALA A 202 -16.79 5.71 5.28
C ALA A 202 -15.96 5.61 6.57
N LEU A 203 -15.48 4.40 6.91
CA LEU A 203 -14.58 4.17 8.05
C LEU A 203 -13.24 4.89 7.83
N ALA A 204 -12.60 4.68 6.67
CA ALA A 204 -11.33 5.29 6.32
C ALA A 204 -11.41 6.83 6.33
N MET A 205 -12.45 7.41 5.74
CA MET A 205 -12.64 8.86 5.73
C MET A 205 -12.82 9.46 7.14
N THR A 206 -13.38 8.70 8.07
CA THR A 206 -13.51 9.13 9.46
C THR A 206 -12.14 9.21 10.13
N ASP A 207 -11.30 8.18 9.95
CA ASP A 207 -9.94 8.14 10.48
C ASP A 207 -9.04 9.19 9.80
N GLU A 208 -9.15 9.36 8.49
CA GLU A 208 -8.42 10.38 7.74
C GLU A 208 -8.72 11.80 8.25
N ARG A 209 -10.01 12.11 8.53
CA ARG A 209 -10.39 13.42 9.09
C ARG A 209 -9.86 13.61 10.50
N ARG A 210 -9.98 12.59 11.36
CA ARG A 210 -9.45 12.63 12.71
C ARG A 210 -7.95 12.87 12.71
N TRP A 211 -7.21 12.08 11.92
CA TRP A 211 -5.76 12.20 11.83
C TRP A 211 -5.30 13.54 11.25
N ARG A 212 -6.01 14.06 10.26
CA ARG A 212 -5.71 15.38 9.71
C ARG A 212 -5.80 16.46 10.79
N HIS A 213 -6.83 16.44 11.62
CA HIS A 213 -6.98 17.37 12.73
C HIS A 213 -5.92 17.16 13.81
N GLU A 214 -5.68 15.92 14.22
CA GLU A 214 -4.70 15.61 15.27
C GLU A 214 -3.28 15.98 14.89
N ARG A 215 -2.87 15.78 13.64
CA ARG A 215 -1.51 16.06 13.19
C ARG A 215 -1.23 17.54 12.89
N GLU A 216 -2.26 18.36 12.68
CA GLU A 216 -2.16 19.74 12.20
C GLU A 216 -1.12 20.57 12.99
N ARG A 217 -1.17 20.51 14.31
CA ARG A 217 -0.23 21.24 15.20
C ARG A 217 1.21 20.70 15.19
N PHE A 218 1.45 19.55 14.56
CA PHE A 218 2.76 18.92 14.48
C PHE A 218 3.39 19.01 13.09
N MET A 219 2.67 19.61 12.13
CA MET A 219 3.20 19.79 10.78
C MET A 219 4.35 20.79 10.79
N LEU A 220 5.43 20.45 10.09
CA LEU A 220 6.61 21.30 9.92
C LEU A 220 6.58 22.04 8.58
N TYR A 221 5.80 21.54 7.64
CA TYR A 221 5.71 22.06 6.27
C TYR A 221 4.25 22.22 5.89
N GLU A 222 3.94 23.32 5.22
CA GLU A 222 2.61 23.68 4.72
C GLU A 222 2.43 23.34 3.23
#